data_40e4b9ed8677a45473ee23431acc042a
#
_entry.id   40e4b9ed8677a45473ee23431acc042a
#
_cell.length_a   1.000
_cell.length_b   1.000
_cell.length_c   1.000
_cell.angle_alpha   90.00
_cell.angle_beta   90.00
_cell.angle_gamma   90.00
#
_symmetry.space_group_name_H-M   'P 1'
#
loop_
_entity.id
_entity.type
_entity.pdbx_description
1 polymer ?
#
loop_
_entity_poly.entity_id
_entity_poly.type
_entity_poly.pdbx_seq_one_letter_code
_entity_poly.pdbx_strand_id
1 'polypeptide(L)'
;MKARWIEAQFYSTECYILEVKQTSSRVLSVYKSKPFARFARKARITDADLWRTTQLANEGVIDADLGGGVIKQRIARTGEGKSGGSRSIILLKKNDRAVYVYGFEKKDLANIRPNELEAFRELAQVIFGYTSAEIAKRVEDGALFKVEKPEEANDA
;
A
#
# COMPACT_ATOMS: atom_id res chain seq x y z
N MET A 1 -18.10 27.08 -38.55
CA MET A 1 -16.81 27.33 -37.87
C MET A 1 -16.94 27.54 -36.36
N LYS A 2 -17.88 28.34 -35.92
CA LYS A 2 -18.09 28.55 -34.48
C LYS A 2 -18.53 27.29 -33.76
N ALA A 3 -19.33 26.45 -34.38
CA ALA A 3 -19.76 25.16 -33.79
C ALA A 3 -18.61 24.21 -33.56
N ARG A 4 -17.61 24.16 -34.41
CA ARG A 4 -16.42 23.34 -34.25
C ARG A 4 -15.59 23.74 -33.05
N TRP A 5 -15.46 25.01 -32.78
CA TRP A 5 -14.74 25.51 -31.62
C TRP A 5 -15.42 25.13 -30.32
N ILE A 6 -16.74 25.19 -30.30
CA ILE A 6 -17.52 24.82 -29.15
C ILE A 6 -17.39 23.30 -28.88
N GLU A 7 -17.44 22.51 -29.92
CA GLU A 7 -17.24 21.04 -29.81
C GLU A 7 -15.85 20.69 -29.29
N ALA A 8 -14.82 21.39 -29.80
CA ALA A 8 -13.46 21.14 -29.34
C ALA A 8 -13.28 21.48 -27.87
N GLN A 9 -13.86 22.57 -27.40
CA GLN A 9 -13.83 22.93 -25.99
C GLN A 9 -14.58 21.93 -25.12
N PHE A 10 -15.71 21.47 -25.60
CA PHE A 10 -16.51 20.48 -24.92
C PHE A 10 -15.76 19.15 -24.80
N TYR A 11 -15.08 18.72 -25.84
CA TYR A 11 -14.25 17.53 -25.85
C TYR A 11 -13.10 17.64 -24.89
N SER A 12 -12.42 18.76 -24.83
CA SER A 12 -11.34 19.00 -23.88
C SER A 12 -11.81 18.90 -22.45
N THR A 13 -12.99 19.42 -22.16
CA THR A 13 -13.56 19.39 -20.81
C THR A 13 -13.93 17.97 -20.41
N GLU A 14 -14.50 17.20 -21.33
CA GLU A 14 -14.82 15.80 -21.06
C GLU A 14 -13.58 14.95 -20.86
N CYS A 15 -12.56 15.13 -21.68
CA CYS A 15 -11.28 14.45 -21.52
C CYS A 15 -10.65 14.81 -20.19
N TYR A 16 -10.70 16.07 -19.80
CA TYR A 16 -10.19 16.51 -18.50
C TYR A 16 -10.93 15.86 -17.33
N ILE A 17 -12.24 15.81 -17.39
CA ILE A 17 -13.08 15.20 -16.38
C ILE A 17 -12.79 13.69 -16.29
N LEU A 18 -12.62 13.02 -17.41
CA LEU A 18 -12.27 11.62 -17.46
C LEU A 18 -10.89 11.35 -16.86
N GLU A 19 -9.91 12.18 -17.15
CA GLU A 19 -8.58 12.08 -16.56
C GLU A 19 -8.61 12.29 -15.05
N VAL A 20 -9.36 13.28 -14.59
CA VAL A 20 -9.51 13.54 -13.15
C VAL A 20 -10.21 12.35 -12.47
N LYS A 21 -11.22 11.78 -13.11
CA LYS A 21 -11.88 10.58 -12.58
C LYS A 21 -10.93 9.38 -12.57
N GLN A 22 -10.12 9.21 -13.59
CA GLN A 22 -9.14 8.15 -13.66
C GLN A 22 -8.04 8.32 -12.60
N THR A 23 -7.62 9.54 -12.32
CA THR A 23 -6.65 9.81 -11.27
C THR A 23 -7.24 9.64 -9.88
N SER A 24 -8.51 9.95 -9.70
CA SER A 24 -9.18 9.74 -8.42
C SER A 24 -9.55 8.28 -8.19
N SER A 25 -9.60 7.47 -9.23
CA SER A 25 -9.86 6.04 -9.17
C SER A 25 -8.59 5.19 -9.19
N ARG A 26 -7.41 5.79 -9.03
CA ARG A 26 -6.19 5.02 -8.86
C ARG A 26 -6.35 4.14 -7.63
N VAL A 27 -6.65 2.91 -7.89
CA VAL A 27 -6.81 1.91 -6.85
C VAL A 27 -5.45 1.70 -6.21
N LEU A 28 -5.37 1.93 -4.92
CA LEU A 28 -4.17 1.63 -4.15
C LEU A 28 -3.82 0.16 -4.33
N SER A 29 -2.62 -0.12 -4.76
CA SER A 29 -2.11 -1.49 -4.90
C SER A 29 -1.27 -1.84 -3.69
N VAL A 30 -1.53 -3.00 -3.11
CA VAL A 30 -0.85 -3.45 -1.90
C VAL A 30 -0.06 -4.72 -2.18
N TYR A 31 1.18 -4.73 -1.72
CA TYR A 31 2.09 -5.86 -1.90
C TYR A 31 2.76 -6.21 -0.58
N LYS A 32 3.27 -7.42 -0.51
CA LYS A 32 4.10 -7.87 0.61
C LYS A 32 5.37 -8.51 0.08
N SER A 33 6.47 -8.24 0.74
CA SER A 33 7.76 -8.87 0.42
C SER A 33 7.75 -10.33 0.84
N LYS A 34 8.68 -11.10 0.31
CA LYS A 34 8.81 -12.52 0.66
C LYS A 34 9.04 -12.74 2.16
N PRO A 35 9.96 -12.01 2.83
CA PRO A 35 10.11 -12.13 4.28
C PRO A 35 8.84 -11.76 5.05
N PHE A 36 8.14 -10.71 4.64
CA PHE A 36 6.91 -10.32 5.29
C PHE A 36 5.81 -11.37 5.10
N ALA A 37 5.72 -11.98 3.91
CA ALA A 37 4.76 -13.04 3.65
C ALA A 37 4.94 -14.23 4.59
N ARG A 38 6.19 -14.59 4.90
CA ARG A 38 6.50 -15.63 5.90
C ARG A 38 6.05 -15.23 7.28
N PHE A 39 6.34 -14.01 7.69
CA PHE A 39 5.91 -13.46 8.97
C PHE A 39 4.38 -13.49 9.09
N ALA A 40 3.68 -12.99 8.07
CA ALA A 40 2.22 -12.93 8.06
C ALA A 40 1.59 -14.31 8.20
N ARG A 41 2.18 -15.31 7.52
CA ARG A 41 1.70 -16.69 7.61
C ARG A 41 1.82 -17.24 9.04
N LYS A 42 2.99 -17.06 9.66
CA LYS A 42 3.21 -17.48 11.04
C LYS A 42 2.32 -16.76 12.04
N ALA A 43 2.12 -15.46 11.81
CA ALA A 43 1.32 -14.62 12.68
C ALA A 43 -0.19 -14.71 12.38
N ARG A 44 -0.57 -15.50 11.38
CA ARG A 44 -1.97 -15.67 10.94
C ARG A 44 -2.63 -14.35 10.55
N ILE A 45 -1.88 -13.49 9.89
CA ILE A 45 -2.36 -12.24 9.35
C ILE A 45 -2.88 -12.50 7.94
N THR A 46 -4.14 -12.14 7.69
CA THR A 46 -4.78 -12.35 6.39
C THR A 46 -4.56 -11.16 5.47
N ASP A 47 -4.77 -11.36 4.18
CA ASP A 47 -4.74 -10.27 3.20
C ASP A 47 -5.80 -9.21 3.51
N ALA A 48 -6.95 -9.62 4.04
CA ALA A 48 -8.00 -8.70 4.48
C ALA A 48 -7.51 -7.78 5.60
N ASP A 49 -6.75 -8.32 6.56
CA ASP A 49 -6.16 -7.55 7.64
C ASP A 49 -5.16 -6.52 7.10
N LEU A 50 -4.32 -6.92 6.15
CA LEU A 50 -3.34 -6.05 5.52
C LEU A 50 -4.02 -4.96 4.69
N TRP A 51 -5.03 -5.32 3.93
CA TRP A 51 -5.78 -4.37 3.13
C TRP A 51 -6.41 -3.28 4.00
N ARG A 52 -7.09 -3.68 5.05
CA ARG A 52 -7.73 -2.76 6.01
C ARG A 52 -6.71 -1.83 6.65
N THR A 53 -5.59 -2.38 7.10
CA THR A 53 -4.49 -1.61 7.70
C THR A 53 -3.95 -0.57 6.72
N THR A 54 -3.78 -0.97 5.46
CA THR A 54 -3.28 -0.07 4.42
C THR A 54 -4.27 1.04 4.11
N GLN A 55 -5.56 0.75 4.06
CA GLN A 55 -6.58 1.78 3.83
C GLN A 55 -6.54 2.85 4.91
N LEU A 56 -6.45 2.45 6.16
CA LEU A 56 -6.35 3.41 7.28
C LEU A 56 -5.10 4.28 7.15
N ALA A 57 -3.96 3.66 6.85
CA ALA A 57 -2.71 4.40 6.67
C ALA A 57 -2.79 5.37 5.50
N ASN A 58 -3.42 4.95 4.40
CA ASN A 58 -3.59 5.79 3.22
C ASN A 58 -4.51 6.99 3.48
N GLU A 59 -5.42 6.87 4.42
CA GLU A 59 -6.30 7.96 4.87
C GLU A 59 -5.61 8.89 5.87
N GLY A 60 -4.41 8.56 6.30
CA GLY A 60 -3.64 9.36 7.25
C GLY A 60 -3.64 8.84 8.69
N VAL A 61 -4.30 7.72 8.95
CA VAL A 61 -4.29 7.08 10.27
C VAL A 61 -3.02 6.24 10.38
N ILE A 62 -1.94 6.86 10.82
CA ILE A 62 -0.60 6.29 10.86
C ILE A 62 -0.10 6.27 12.30
N ASP A 63 0.42 5.12 12.75
CA ASP A 63 0.97 5.00 14.11
C ASP A 63 2.29 5.77 14.25
N ALA A 64 3.19 5.63 13.29
CA ALA A 64 4.43 6.39 13.26
C ALA A 64 4.90 6.60 11.83
N ASP A 65 5.16 7.84 11.47
CA ASP A 65 5.77 8.21 10.19
C ASP A 65 7.28 8.30 10.41
N LEU A 66 8.02 7.44 9.73
CA LEU A 66 9.46 7.34 9.87
C LEU A 66 10.21 8.14 8.79
N GLY A 67 9.48 8.84 7.92
CA GLY A 67 10.05 9.65 6.85
C GLY A 67 10.35 8.86 5.57
N GLY A 68 10.41 9.57 4.45
CA GLY A 68 10.71 8.96 3.15
C GLY A 68 9.69 7.96 2.64
N GLY A 69 8.45 8.04 3.14
CA GLY A 69 7.40 7.09 2.78
C GLY A 69 7.43 5.80 3.61
N VAL A 70 8.28 5.72 4.62
CA VAL A 70 8.36 4.57 5.53
C VAL A 70 7.50 4.83 6.75
N ILE A 71 6.56 3.95 7.03
CA ILE A 71 5.69 4.06 8.20
C ILE A 71 5.74 2.79 9.03
N LYS A 72 5.48 2.95 10.32
CA LYS A 72 5.28 1.83 11.23
C LYS A 72 3.80 1.78 11.57
N GLN A 73 3.21 0.61 11.44
CA GLN A 73 1.78 0.45 11.58
C GLN A 73 1.43 -0.81 12.36
N ARG A 74 0.47 -0.68 13.25
CA ARG A 74 -0.11 -1.82 13.94
C ARG A 74 -1.06 -2.55 12.99
N ILE A 75 -1.00 -3.86 12.98
CA ILE A 75 -1.95 -4.71 12.25
C ILE A 75 -2.87 -5.36 13.27
N ALA A 76 -4.14 -4.98 13.25
CA ALA A 76 -5.15 -5.62 14.09
C ALA A 76 -5.60 -6.90 13.41
N ARG A 77 -5.49 -8.02 14.12
CA ARG A 77 -5.98 -9.32 13.62
C ARG A 77 -7.47 -9.43 13.86
N THR A 78 -8.16 -10.06 12.93
CA THR A 78 -9.58 -10.35 13.10
C THR A 78 -9.78 -11.28 14.30
N GLY A 79 -10.62 -10.87 15.25
CA GLY A 79 -10.94 -11.67 16.44
C GLY A 79 -9.98 -11.53 17.60
N GLU A 80 -8.87 -10.81 17.46
CA GLU A 80 -7.95 -10.55 18.56
C GLU A 80 -8.04 -9.11 19.03
N GLY A 81 -7.91 -8.93 20.34
CA GLY A 81 -7.94 -7.59 20.95
C GLY A 81 -6.68 -6.78 20.60
N LYS A 82 -6.75 -5.49 20.92
CA LYS A 82 -5.69 -4.52 20.62
C LYS A 82 -4.32 -4.87 21.22
N SER A 83 -4.28 -5.67 22.26
CA SER A 83 -3.04 -5.99 22.98
C SER A 83 -2.17 -7.05 22.29
N GLY A 84 -2.73 -7.81 21.37
CA GLY A 84 -2.01 -8.88 20.67
C GLY A 84 -1.52 -8.53 19.27
N GLY A 85 -1.61 -7.26 18.88
CA GLY A 85 -1.33 -6.86 17.51
C GLY A 85 0.13 -6.95 17.09
N SER A 86 0.34 -7.41 15.87
CA SER A 86 1.63 -7.37 15.22
C SER A 86 1.95 -5.94 14.74
N ARG A 87 3.21 -5.66 14.54
CA ARG A 87 3.69 -4.40 13.97
C ARG A 87 4.29 -4.66 12.61
N SER A 88 4.16 -3.68 11.75
CA SER A 88 4.72 -3.76 10.40
C SER A 88 5.44 -2.48 10.00
N ILE A 89 6.41 -2.63 9.12
CA ILE A 89 7.01 -1.53 8.39
C ILE A 89 6.45 -1.58 6.99
N ILE A 90 5.88 -0.48 6.56
CA ILE A 90 5.23 -0.35 5.26
C ILE A 90 5.90 0.80 4.49
N LEU A 91 6.17 0.55 3.21
CA LEU A 91 6.57 1.60 2.28
C LEU A 91 5.29 2.09 1.61
N LEU A 92 4.88 3.30 1.90
CA LEU A 92 3.60 3.84 1.44
C LEU A 92 3.80 5.05 0.54
N LYS A 93 3.35 4.92 -0.70
CA LYS A 93 3.14 6.05 -1.61
C LYS A 93 1.63 6.27 -1.69
N LYS A 94 1.18 7.35 -1.09
CA LYS A 94 -0.25 7.64 -0.93
C LYS A 94 -0.99 7.58 -2.27
N ASN A 95 -2.12 6.91 -2.27
CA ASN A 95 -2.99 6.71 -3.44
C ASN A 95 -2.33 5.99 -4.63
N ASP A 96 -1.21 5.34 -4.41
CA ASP A 96 -0.48 4.62 -5.46
C ASP A 96 -0.21 3.17 -5.04
N ARG A 97 0.73 2.98 -4.13
CA ARG A 97 1.15 1.63 -3.72
C ARG A 97 1.63 1.60 -2.28
N ALA A 98 1.48 0.43 -1.69
CA ALA A 98 2.02 0.13 -0.37
C ALA A 98 2.70 -1.23 -0.40
N VAL A 99 3.85 -1.34 0.23
CA VAL A 99 4.60 -2.59 0.29
C VAL A 99 4.97 -2.90 1.74
N TYR A 100 4.53 -4.04 2.24
CA TYR A 100 4.89 -4.54 3.56
C TYR A 100 6.27 -5.19 3.47
N VAL A 101 7.25 -4.64 4.16
CA VAL A 101 8.64 -5.10 4.05
C VAL A 101 9.15 -5.81 5.29
N TYR A 102 8.61 -5.52 6.46
CA TYR A 102 9.08 -6.11 7.71
C TYR A 102 7.93 -6.23 8.71
N GLY A 103 7.90 -7.33 9.45
CA GLY A 103 6.91 -7.55 10.49
C GLY A 103 7.55 -8.07 11.77
N PHE A 104 6.99 -7.70 12.90
CA PHE A 104 7.44 -8.17 14.20
C PHE A 104 6.29 -8.16 15.20
N GLU A 105 6.40 -9.01 16.21
CA GLU A 105 5.42 -9.04 17.28
C GLU A 105 5.75 -7.97 18.32
N LYS A 106 4.73 -7.48 18.99
CA LYS A 106 4.88 -6.44 20.01
C LYS A 106 5.90 -6.84 21.09
N LYS A 107 5.92 -8.11 21.47
CA LYS A 107 6.84 -8.64 22.49
C LYS A 107 8.30 -8.66 22.02
N ASP A 108 8.53 -8.73 20.72
CA ASP A 108 9.85 -8.78 20.09
C ASP A 108 10.31 -7.39 19.69
N LEU A 109 10.04 -6.41 20.50
CA LEU A 109 10.14 -4.99 20.21
C LEU A 109 11.55 -4.60 19.81
N ALA A 110 11.87 -4.84 18.55
CA ALA A 110 13.06 -4.29 17.96
C ALA A 110 12.80 -2.83 17.60
N ASN A 111 13.45 -1.93 18.30
CA ASN A 111 13.58 -0.59 17.81
C ASN A 111 14.37 -0.68 16.50
N ILE A 112 13.77 -0.21 15.42
CA ILE A 112 14.46 -0.18 14.14
C ILE A 112 15.72 0.65 14.31
N ARG A 113 16.86 0.08 13.99
CA ARG A 113 18.13 0.77 14.06
C ARG A 113 18.20 1.86 13.00
N PRO A 114 18.93 2.96 13.24
CA PRO A 114 19.03 4.04 12.26
C PRO A 114 19.49 3.58 10.87
N ASN A 115 20.41 2.63 10.80
CA ASN A 115 20.90 2.09 9.54
C ASN A 115 19.85 1.24 8.81
N GLU A 116 19.03 0.50 9.56
CA GLU A 116 17.91 -0.26 9.00
C GLU A 116 16.84 0.68 8.45
N LEU A 117 16.54 1.73 9.19
CA LEU A 117 15.59 2.76 8.75
C LEU A 117 16.05 3.43 7.47
N GLU A 118 17.31 3.77 7.37
CA GLU A 118 17.88 4.36 6.16
C GLU A 118 17.76 3.39 4.98
N ALA A 119 18.03 2.10 5.20
CA ALA A 119 17.88 1.07 4.18
C ALA A 119 16.42 0.97 3.70
N PHE A 120 15.45 1.08 4.59
CA PHE A 120 14.04 1.09 4.21
C PHE A 120 13.67 2.33 3.40
N ARG A 121 14.23 3.49 3.75
CA ARG A 121 14.01 4.72 2.99
C ARG A 121 14.58 4.62 1.58
N GLU A 122 15.76 4.06 1.44
CA GLU A 122 16.38 3.83 0.12
C GLU A 122 15.53 2.84 -0.71
N LEU A 123 15.08 1.77 -0.08
CA LEU A 123 14.21 0.79 -0.74
C LEU A 123 12.90 1.44 -1.18
N ALA A 124 12.34 2.32 -0.37
CA ALA A 124 11.13 3.05 -0.70
C ALA A 124 11.31 3.87 -1.99
N GLN A 125 12.43 4.60 -2.10
CA GLN A 125 12.71 5.38 -3.30
C GLN A 125 12.76 4.50 -4.56
N VAL A 126 13.40 3.34 -4.45
CA VAL A 126 13.49 2.39 -5.57
C VAL A 126 12.10 1.87 -5.96
N ILE A 127 11.34 1.40 -4.98
CA ILE A 127 10.01 0.79 -5.23
C ILE A 127 9.00 1.84 -5.73
N PHE A 128 9.05 3.05 -5.22
CA PHE A 128 8.16 4.13 -5.66
C PHE A 128 8.45 4.58 -7.09
N GLY A 129 9.68 4.37 -7.56
CA GLY A 129 10.08 4.66 -8.93
C GLY A 129 9.77 3.57 -9.94
N TYR A 130 9.35 2.41 -9.49
CA TYR A 130 9.02 1.32 -10.42
C TYR A 130 7.78 1.61 -11.25
N THR A 131 7.86 1.28 -12.53
CA THR A 131 6.69 1.27 -13.41
C THR A 131 5.77 0.10 -13.04
N SER A 132 4.55 0.13 -13.54
CA SER A 132 3.62 -0.99 -13.36
C SER A 132 4.18 -2.30 -13.91
N ALA A 133 4.90 -2.24 -15.04
CA ALA A 133 5.55 -3.42 -15.63
C ALA A 133 6.67 -3.95 -14.73
N GLU A 134 7.46 -3.08 -14.13
CA GLU A 134 8.54 -3.48 -13.22
C GLU A 134 7.98 -4.13 -11.95
N ILE A 135 6.90 -3.60 -11.40
CA ILE A 135 6.20 -4.21 -10.26
C ILE A 135 5.66 -5.59 -10.65
N ALA A 136 5.01 -5.70 -11.81
CA ALA A 136 4.48 -6.98 -12.30
C ALA A 136 5.58 -8.03 -12.43
N LYS A 137 6.75 -7.62 -12.89
CA LYS A 137 7.90 -8.52 -12.99
C LYS A 137 8.36 -9.02 -11.62
N ARG A 138 8.39 -8.14 -10.63
CA ARG A 138 8.74 -8.52 -9.25
C ARG A 138 7.75 -9.52 -8.67
N VAL A 139 6.48 -9.37 -8.99
CA VAL A 139 5.43 -10.31 -8.58
C VAL A 139 5.63 -11.66 -9.30
N GLU A 140 5.89 -11.64 -10.59
CA GLU A 140 6.16 -12.84 -11.37
C GLU A 140 7.38 -13.60 -10.86
N ASP A 141 8.44 -12.89 -10.51
CA ASP A 141 9.68 -13.45 -9.99
C ASP A 141 9.58 -13.94 -8.53
N GLY A 142 8.45 -13.68 -7.87
CA GLY A 142 8.24 -14.09 -6.49
C GLY A 142 8.91 -13.21 -5.44
N ALA A 143 9.39 -12.04 -5.83
CA ALA A 143 9.96 -11.06 -4.88
C ALA A 143 8.89 -10.30 -4.14
N LEU A 144 7.77 -10.05 -4.79
CA LEU A 144 6.59 -9.40 -4.22
C LEU A 144 5.36 -10.29 -4.41
N PHE A 145 4.47 -10.25 -3.45
CA PHE A 145 3.17 -10.91 -3.53
C PHE A 145 2.09 -9.86 -3.46
N LYS A 146 1.14 -9.91 -4.37
CA LYS A 146 0.02 -8.98 -4.36
C LYS A 146 -0.92 -9.34 -3.20
N VAL A 147 -1.32 -8.33 -2.44
CA VAL A 147 -2.34 -8.48 -1.41
C VAL A 147 -3.69 -8.26 -2.08
N GLU A 148 -4.51 -9.30 -2.05
CA GLU A 148 -5.83 -9.25 -2.69
C GLU A 148 -6.79 -8.40 -1.88
N LYS A 149 -7.50 -7.52 -2.58
CA LYS A 149 -8.59 -6.78 -1.98
C LYS A 149 -9.67 -7.78 -1.57
N PRO A 150 -10.14 -7.77 -0.31
CA PRO A 150 -11.25 -8.64 0.06
C PRO A 150 -12.44 -8.30 -0.81
N GLU A 151 -13.10 -9.33 -1.32
CA GLU A 151 -14.36 -9.14 -2.02
C GLU A 151 -15.32 -8.49 -1.03
N GLU A 152 -15.77 -7.29 -1.39
CA GLU A 152 -16.88 -6.71 -0.67
C GLU A 152 -18.01 -7.73 -0.75
N ALA A 153 -18.39 -8.27 0.41
CA ALA A 153 -19.56 -9.09 0.44
C ALA A 153 -20.64 -8.30 -0.29
N ASN A 154 -21.07 -8.83 -1.43
CA ASN A 154 -22.19 -8.25 -2.15
C ASN A 154 -23.40 -8.42 -1.25
N ASP A 155 -23.55 -7.50 -0.35
CA ASP A 155 -24.78 -7.34 0.40
C ASP A 155 -25.80 -6.75 -0.56
N ALA A 156 -26.24 -7.61 -1.42
CA ALA A 156 -27.42 -7.27 -2.17
C ALA A 156 -28.61 -7.47 -1.26
#